data_523edc86fee3f7830decfc6b22868cf3
#
_entry.id   523edc86fee3f7830decfc6b22868cf3
#
_cell.length_a   1.000
_cell.length_b   1.000
_cell.length_c   1.000
_cell.angle_alpha   90.00
_cell.angle_beta   90.00
_cell.angle_gamma   90.00
#
_symmetry.space_group_name_H-M   'P 1'
#
loop_
_entity.id
_entity.type
_entity.pdbx_description
1 polymer ?
#
loop_
_entity_poly.entity_id
_entity_poly.type
_entity_poly.pdbx_seq_one_letter_code
_entity_poly.pdbx_strand_id
1 'polypeptide(L)'
;MSQLDRKILKRSERMIKLFNEYKGREIKDFPAPPFSKWLNYKIISVKRGEMELEFLVREEMANPTGLLHGGMQCGVMDDCIGITSTTLGYEGFPISIDFHVDFLGKVKVGEKVRVIGKVIREGRNIIHMTAEIIDMKGKLIAAGNSNLLKTNFIPDYVKVADEMSKDK
;
A
#
# COMPACT_ATOMS: atom_id res chain seq x y z
N MET A 1 27.17 -8.49 3.50
CA MET A 1 25.77 -8.37 4.02
C MET A 1 25.82 -8.51 5.53
N SER A 2 25.40 -7.49 6.25
CA SER A 2 25.40 -7.48 7.73
C SER A 2 24.37 -8.46 8.32
N GLN A 3 24.48 -8.75 9.63
CA GLN A 3 23.47 -9.57 10.33
C GLN A 3 22.10 -8.88 10.31
N LEU A 4 22.09 -7.54 10.39
CA LEU A 4 20.88 -6.73 10.32
C LEU A 4 20.20 -6.86 8.94
N ASP A 5 20.98 -6.79 7.85
CA ASP A 5 20.45 -6.94 6.49
C ASP A 5 19.77 -8.31 6.31
N ARG A 6 20.38 -9.38 6.84
CA ARG A 6 19.80 -10.73 6.78
C ARG A 6 18.48 -10.82 7.54
N LYS A 7 18.37 -10.15 8.71
CA LYS A 7 17.12 -10.12 9.49
C LYS A 7 16.01 -9.42 8.74
N ILE A 8 16.32 -8.26 8.13
CA ILE A 8 15.40 -7.49 7.31
C ILE A 8 14.90 -8.31 6.11
N LEU A 9 15.80 -8.95 5.37
CA LEU A 9 15.43 -9.77 4.21
C LEU A 9 14.54 -10.95 4.60
N LYS A 10 14.88 -11.69 5.66
CA LYS A 10 14.03 -12.79 6.16
C LYS A 10 12.63 -12.31 6.55
N ARG A 11 12.52 -11.15 7.20
CA ARG A 11 11.20 -10.58 7.54
C ARG A 11 10.45 -10.15 6.28
N SER A 12 11.13 -9.54 5.31
CA SER A 12 10.55 -9.21 4.00
C SER A 12 9.96 -10.45 3.31
N GLU A 13 10.69 -11.55 3.23
CA GLU A 13 10.24 -12.81 2.63
C GLU A 13 8.99 -13.35 3.33
N ARG A 14 8.97 -13.37 4.68
CA ARG A 14 7.79 -13.79 5.46
C ARG A 14 6.58 -12.92 5.19
N MET A 15 6.74 -11.58 5.18
CA MET A 15 5.65 -10.66 4.92
C MET A 15 5.09 -10.83 3.51
N ILE A 16 5.94 -11.00 2.50
CA ILE A 16 5.53 -11.26 1.12
C ILE A 16 4.77 -12.58 1.03
N LYS A 17 5.23 -13.62 1.71
CA LYS A 17 4.53 -14.92 1.75
C LYS A 17 3.14 -14.75 2.36
N LEU A 18 3.03 -14.06 3.50
CA LEU A 18 1.76 -13.78 4.16
C LEU A 18 0.80 -13.03 3.23
N PHE A 19 1.24 -11.95 2.57
CA PHE A 19 0.40 -11.24 1.60
C PHE A 19 -0.05 -12.12 0.43
N ASN A 20 0.82 -13.00 -0.08
CA ASN A 20 0.47 -13.92 -1.16
C ASN A 20 -0.63 -14.92 -0.78
N GLU A 21 -0.73 -15.31 0.49
CA GLU A 21 -1.82 -16.17 0.97
C GLU A 21 -3.18 -15.46 0.96
N TYR A 22 -3.18 -14.13 1.06
CA TYR A 22 -4.38 -13.29 0.96
C TYR A 22 -4.65 -12.79 -0.47
N LYS A 23 -3.85 -13.18 -1.44
CA LYS A 23 -4.04 -12.79 -2.84
C LYS A 23 -5.43 -13.18 -3.34
N GLY A 24 -6.11 -12.23 -3.97
CA GLY A 24 -7.48 -12.38 -4.48
C GLY A 24 -8.57 -12.28 -3.40
N ARG A 25 -8.21 -12.20 -2.12
CA ARG A 25 -9.16 -12.01 -1.01
C ARG A 25 -9.28 -10.52 -0.66
N GLU A 26 -10.38 -10.18 -0.03
CA GLU A 26 -10.57 -8.85 0.53
C GLU A 26 -9.70 -8.66 1.77
N ILE A 27 -9.10 -7.46 1.93
CA ILE A 27 -8.16 -7.16 3.01
C ILE A 27 -8.83 -7.04 4.39
N LYS A 28 -10.16 -7.03 4.47
CA LYS A 28 -10.89 -6.94 5.75
C LYS A 28 -10.52 -8.02 6.76
N ASP A 29 -10.11 -9.19 6.26
CA ASP A 29 -9.71 -10.35 7.07
C ASP A 29 -8.22 -10.35 7.41
N PHE A 30 -7.46 -9.39 6.88
CA PHE A 30 -6.05 -9.18 7.17
C PHE A 30 -5.88 -8.26 8.38
N PRO A 31 -4.83 -8.42 9.21
CA PRO A 31 -4.51 -7.46 10.26
C PRO A 31 -4.01 -6.14 9.65
N ALA A 32 -4.94 -5.27 9.32
CA ALA A 32 -4.71 -3.99 8.66
C ALA A 32 -5.34 -2.84 9.47
N PRO A 33 -4.88 -1.60 9.29
CA PRO A 33 -5.48 -0.45 9.96
C PRO A 33 -6.94 -0.24 9.51
N PRO A 34 -7.76 0.48 10.32
CA PRO A 34 -9.18 0.70 10.02
C PRO A 34 -9.43 1.30 8.64
N PHE A 35 -8.59 2.22 8.18
CA PHE A 35 -8.73 2.85 6.87
C PHE A 35 -8.53 1.85 5.73
N SER A 36 -7.49 1.02 5.77
CA SER A 36 -7.28 -0.05 4.78
C SER A 36 -8.45 -1.03 4.75
N LYS A 37 -8.97 -1.42 5.93
CA LYS A 37 -10.16 -2.30 6.04
C LYS A 37 -11.40 -1.64 5.43
N TRP A 38 -11.58 -0.34 5.65
CA TRP A 38 -12.69 0.41 5.05
C TRP A 38 -12.54 0.51 3.53
N LEU A 39 -11.33 0.70 3.00
CA LEU A 39 -11.07 0.68 1.55
C LEU A 39 -11.35 -0.69 0.94
N ASN A 40 -11.11 -1.76 1.67
CA ASN A 40 -11.43 -3.13 1.31
C ASN A 40 -10.80 -3.59 -0.02
N TYR A 41 -9.50 -3.44 -0.14
CA TYR A 41 -8.75 -3.89 -1.31
C TYR A 41 -8.78 -5.40 -1.52
N LYS A 42 -8.50 -5.80 -2.77
CA LYS A 42 -7.99 -7.14 -3.11
C LYS A 42 -6.51 -7.03 -3.47
N ILE A 43 -5.69 -7.89 -2.90
CA ILE A 43 -4.28 -8.00 -3.28
C ILE A 43 -4.20 -8.72 -4.63
N ILE A 44 -3.62 -8.06 -5.63
CA ILE A 44 -3.45 -8.61 -6.99
C ILE A 44 -2.05 -9.20 -7.15
N SER A 45 -1.04 -8.44 -6.76
CA SER A 45 0.34 -8.91 -6.79
C SER A 45 1.16 -8.26 -5.69
N VAL A 46 2.21 -8.96 -5.23
CA VAL A 46 3.14 -8.48 -4.23
C VAL A 46 4.52 -9.05 -4.46
N LYS A 47 5.51 -8.18 -4.38
CA LYS A 47 6.93 -8.51 -4.27
C LYS A 47 7.61 -7.48 -3.38
N ARG A 48 8.88 -7.68 -3.06
CA ARG A 48 9.62 -6.72 -2.24
C ARG A 48 9.63 -5.34 -2.90
N GLY A 49 9.08 -4.34 -2.21
CA GLY A 49 9.02 -2.95 -2.67
C GLY A 49 8.01 -2.66 -3.77
N GLU A 50 7.12 -3.59 -4.09
CA GLU A 50 6.05 -3.34 -5.06
C GLU A 50 4.79 -4.13 -4.71
N MET A 51 3.64 -3.49 -4.77
CA MET A 51 2.33 -4.10 -4.55
C MET A 51 1.29 -3.50 -5.48
N GLU A 52 0.40 -4.36 -5.97
CA GLU A 52 -0.77 -3.99 -6.75
C GLU A 52 -2.03 -4.40 -6.01
N LEU A 53 -2.93 -3.45 -5.80
CA LEU A 53 -4.20 -3.60 -5.10
C LEU A 53 -5.34 -3.20 -6.04
N GLU A 54 -6.49 -3.88 -5.94
CA GLU A 54 -7.71 -3.54 -6.67
C GLU A 54 -8.79 -3.11 -5.67
N PHE A 55 -9.54 -2.06 -5.98
CA PHE A 55 -10.71 -1.68 -5.21
C PHE A 55 -11.86 -1.17 -6.09
N LEU A 56 -13.07 -1.20 -5.52
CA LEU A 56 -14.28 -0.68 -6.13
C LEU A 56 -14.48 0.77 -5.67
N VAL A 57 -14.71 1.68 -6.59
CA VAL A 57 -15.10 3.07 -6.27
C VAL A 57 -16.57 3.06 -5.79
N ARG A 58 -16.76 3.31 -4.50
CA ARG A 58 -18.08 3.32 -3.86
C ARG A 58 -18.65 4.74 -3.79
N GLU A 59 -19.95 4.84 -3.54
CA GLU A 59 -20.69 6.11 -3.52
C GLU A 59 -20.11 7.11 -2.48
N GLU A 60 -19.76 6.62 -1.29
CA GLU A 60 -19.15 7.43 -0.23
C GLU A 60 -17.75 7.96 -0.55
N MET A 61 -17.15 7.52 -1.65
CA MET A 61 -15.86 8.01 -2.15
C MET A 61 -16.02 9.09 -3.23
N ALA A 62 -17.26 9.43 -3.58
CA ALA A 62 -17.54 10.34 -4.69
C ALA A 62 -17.39 11.81 -4.30
N ASN A 63 -17.00 12.60 -5.28
CA ASN A 63 -17.16 14.06 -5.26
C ASN A 63 -18.57 14.46 -5.74
N PRO A 64 -18.97 15.76 -5.68
CA PRO A 64 -20.28 16.20 -6.11
C PRO A 64 -20.66 15.88 -7.57
N THR A 65 -19.68 15.52 -8.40
CA THR A 65 -19.91 15.15 -9.82
C THR A 65 -20.03 13.63 -10.06
N GLY A 66 -20.06 12.82 -8.98
CA GLY A 66 -20.16 11.36 -9.07
C GLY A 66 -18.84 10.66 -9.48
N LEU A 67 -17.72 11.35 -9.36
CA LEU A 67 -16.39 10.83 -9.66
C LEU A 67 -15.61 10.56 -8.37
N LEU A 68 -14.64 9.66 -8.42
CA LEU A 68 -13.72 9.41 -7.30
C LEU A 68 -13.08 10.73 -6.84
N HIS A 69 -13.36 11.10 -5.59
CA HIS A 69 -12.89 12.35 -4.99
C HIS A 69 -11.35 12.40 -4.94
N GLY A 70 -10.75 13.57 -5.24
CA GLY A 70 -9.29 13.74 -5.22
C GLY A 70 -8.66 13.39 -3.87
N GLY A 71 -9.31 13.80 -2.75
CA GLY A 71 -8.86 13.40 -1.42
C GLY A 71 -8.89 11.88 -1.20
N MET A 72 -9.83 11.16 -1.80
CA MET A 72 -9.86 9.70 -1.76
C MET A 72 -8.74 9.09 -2.60
N GLN A 73 -8.43 9.69 -3.76
CA GLN A 73 -7.27 9.26 -4.56
C GLN A 73 -5.97 9.40 -3.78
N CYS A 74 -5.78 10.53 -3.08
CA CYS A 74 -4.63 10.72 -2.17
C CYS A 74 -4.59 9.65 -1.08
N GLY A 75 -5.71 9.45 -0.36
CA GLY A 75 -5.78 8.46 0.72
C GLY A 75 -5.51 7.03 0.26
N VAL A 76 -6.05 6.63 -0.89
CA VAL A 76 -5.82 5.31 -1.49
C VAL A 76 -4.36 5.10 -1.87
N MET A 77 -3.71 6.12 -2.46
CA MET A 77 -2.29 6.03 -2.82
C MET A 77 -1.38 6.03 -1.60
N ASP A 78 -1.65 6.86 -0.59
CA ASP A 78 -0.87 6.90 0.65
C ASP A 78 -0.97 5.58 1.41
N ASP A 79 -2.18 5.00 1.53
CA ASP A 79 -2.39 3.71 2.16
C ASP A 79 -1.68 2.57 1.40
N CYS A 80 -1.72 2.58 0.06
CA CYS A 80 -0.99 1.63 -0.79
C CYS A 80 0.53 1.74 -0.58
N ILE A 81 1.07 2.95 -0.50
CA ILE A 81 2.49 3.22 -0.18
C ILE A 81 2.83 2.63 1.21
N GLY A 82 1.99 2.90 2.22
CA GLY A 82 2.16 2.39 3.57
C GLY A 82 2.21 0.85 3.60
N ILE A 83 1.24 0.17 2.99
CA ILE A 83 1.19 -1.29 2.92
C ILE A 83 2.40 -1.83 2.13
N THR A 84 2.72 -1.25 0.98
CA THR A 84 3.87 -1.65 0.15
C THR A 84 5.17 -1.57 0.95
N SER A 85 5.35 -0.53 1.77
CA SER A 85 6.55 -0.33 2.58
C SER A 85 6.81 -1.48 3.56
N THR A 86 5.77 -2.18 4.04
CA THR A 86 5.91 -3.32 4.96
C THR A 86 6.62 -4.51 4.31
N THR A 87 6.56 -4.61 2.96
CA THR A 87 7.26 -5.65 2.20
C THR A 87 8.78 -5.51 2.24
N LEU A 88 9.30 -4.35 2.67
CA LEU A 88 10.75 -4.13 2.80
C LEU A 88 11.38 -4.87 3.98
N GLY A 89 10.58 -5.23 4.99
CA GLY A 89 11.02 -6.04 6.13
C GLY A 89 11.60 -5.24 7.31
N TYR A 90 11.45 -3.92 7.33
CA TYR A 90 11.81 -3.11 8.51
C TYR A 90 10.84 -3.40 9.67
N GLU A 91 11.34 -3.39 10.90
CA GLU A 91 10.50 -3.63 12.10
C GLU A 91 9.57 -2.44 12.38
N GLY A 92 10.10 -1.22 12.28
CA GLY A 92 9.32 0.00 12.46
C GLY A 92 8.49 0.35 11.23
N PHE A 93 7.29 0.88 11.46
CA PHE A 93 6.41 1.37 10.40
C PHE A 93 6.89 2.75 9.92
N PRO A 94 7.21 2.93 8.63
CA PRO A 94 7.62 4.23 8.12
C PRO A 94 6.41 5.17 7.98
N ILE A 95 6.63 6.47 8.15
CA ILE A 95 5.61 7.51 8.07
C ILE A 95 5.87 8.44 6.89
N SER A 96 4.84 8.77 6.12
CA SER A 96 4.91 9.77 5.05
C SER A 96 5.24 11.14 5.64
N ILE A 97 6.23 11.84 5.09
CA ILE A 97 6.64 13.20 5.48
C ILE A 97 6.30 14.24 4.42
N ASP A 98 5.99 13.80 3.23
CA ASP A 98 5.42 14.59 2.14
C ASP A 98 4.54 13.69 1.26
N PHE A 99 3.71 14.29 0.43
CA PHE A 99 2.95 13.57 -0.58
C PHE A 99 2.57 14.52 -1.71
N HIS A 100 3.00 14.21 -2.91
CA HIS A 100 2.66 14.94 -4.13
C HIS A 100 1.79 14.09 -5.03
N VAL A 101 0.72 14.66 -5.59
CA VAL A 101 -0.25 13.95 -6.43
C VAL A 101 -0.65 14.77 -7.63
N ASP A 102 -0.63 14.14 -8.81
CA ASP A 102 -1.19 14.65 -10.05
C ASP A 102 -2.49 13.89 -10.38
N PHE A 103 -3.59 14.63 -10.55
CA PHE A 103 -4.89 14.11 -10.96
C PHE A 103 -5.02 14.18 -12.48
N LEU A 104 -4.95 13.04 -13.16
CA LEU A 104 -4.77 12.95 -14.61
C LEU A 104 -6.00 12.38 -15.32
N GLY A 105 -6.90 11.73 -14.58
CA GLY A 105 -8.05 11.05 -15.15
C GLY A 105 -9.30 11.08 -14.27
N LYS A 106 -10.35 10.42 -14.74
CA LYS A 106 -11.66 10.36 -14.09
C LYS A 106 -12.10 8.91 -13.94
N VAL A 107 -12.66 8.57 -12.78
CA VAL A 107 -13.26 7.27 -12.48
C VAL A 107 -14.62 7.52 -11.85
N LYS A 108 -15.64 6.79 -12.27
CA LYS A 108 -17.02 6.90 -11.75
C LYS A 108 -17.24 5.92 -10.60
N VAL A 109 -18.23 6.23 -9.79
CA VAL A 109 -18.80 5.26 -8.84
C VAL A 109 -19.21 3.99 -9.58
N GLY A 110 -18.95 2.83 -8.98
CA GLY A 110 -19.20 1.51 -9.56
C GLY A 110 -18.07 0.96 -10.44
N GLU A 111 -17.08 1.78 -10.82
CA GLU A 111 -15.92 1.32 -11.56
C GLU A 111 -14.85 0.76 -10.62
N LYS A 112 -14.08 -0.22 -11.12
CA LYS A 112 -12.91 -0.74 -10.42
C LYS A 112 -11.66 -0.02 -10.92
N VAL A 113 -10.69 0.12 -10.02
CA VAL A 113 -9.36 0.63 -10.32
C VAL A 113 -8.30 -0.22 -9.62
N ARG A 114 -7.09 -0.11 -10.11
CA ARG A 114 -5.91 -0.65 -9.45
C ARG A 114 -5.03 0.47 -8.96
N VAL A 115 -4.42 0.25 -7.80
CA VAL A 115 -3.38 1.13 -7.27
C VAL A 115 -2.10 0.33 -7.15
N ILE A 116 -1.02 0.91 -7.66
CA ILE A 116 0.29 0.26 -7.73
C ILE A 116 1.26 1.10 -6.92
N GLY A 117 1.71 0.58 -5.78
CA GLY A 117 2.75 1.19 -4.97
C GLY A 117 4.13 0.62 -5.31
N LYS A 118 5.15 1.48 -5.41
CA LYS A 118 6.50 1.06 -5.76
C LYS A 118 7.58 1.84 -5.01
N VAL A 119 8.55 1.12 -4.47
CA VAL A 119 9.78 1.70 -3.92
C VAL A 119 10.71 2.08 -5.07
N ILE A 120 11.10 3.35 -5.11
CA ILE A 120 12.06 3.90 -6.09
C ILE A 120 13.46 3.94 -5.48
N ARG A 121 13.56 4.32 -4.20
CA ARG A 121 14.83 4.39 -3.50
C ARG A 121 14.67 4.01 -2.04
N GLU A 122 15.49 3.10 -1.59
CA GLU A 122 15.58 2.65 -0.21
C GLU A 122 16.85 3.25 0.44
N GLY A 123 16.70 4.46 1.03
CA GLY A 123 17.80 5.16 1.69
C GLY A 123 17.99 4.72 3.15
N ARG A 124 19.01 5.29 3.82
CA ARG A 124 19.31 4.97 5.23
C ARG A 124 18.14 5.33 6.16
N ASN A 125 17.62 6.54 6.06
CA ASN A 125 16.54 7.06 6.92
C ASN A 125 15.25 7.31 6.16
N ILE A 126 15.31 7.53 4.84
CA ILE A 126 14.20 7.90 3.98
C ILE A 126 14.01 6.84 2.90
N ILE A 127 12.76 6.46 2.66
CA ILE A 127 12.34 5.63 1.53
C ILE A 127 11.58 6.54 0.58
N HIS A 128 11.97 6.60 -0.69
CA HIS A 128 11.21 7.29 -1.73
C HIS A 128 10.35 6.29 -2.48
N MET A 129 9.05 6.58 -2.56
CA MET A 129 8.05 5.70 -3.17
C MET A 129 7.17 6.46 -4.15
N THR A 130 6.61 5.72 -5.10
CA THR A 130 5.54 6.20 -5.99
C THR A 130 4.29 5.36 -5.82
N ALA A 131 3.15 5.94 -6.17
CA ALA A 131 1.90 5.23 -6.36
C ALA A 131 1.19 5.72 -7.61
N GLU A 132 0.52 4.82 -8.32
CA GLU A 132 -0.29 5.12 -9.49
C GLU A 132 -1.67 4.50 -9.33
N ILE A 133 -2.72 5.24 -9.71
CA ILE A 133 -4.06 4.69 -9.90
C ILE A 133 -4.28 4.52 -11.39
N ILE A 134 -4.64 3.31 -11.81
CA ILE A 134 -4.99 3.00 -13.20
C ILE A 134 -6.41 2.42 -13.27
N ASP A 135 -7.13 2.67 -14.36
CA ASP A 135 -8.39 1.99 -14.64
C ASP A 135 -8.14 0.54 -15.12
N MET A 136 -9.20 -0.23 -15.29
CA MET A 136 -9.12 -1.64 -15.73
C MET A 136 -8.65 -1.80 -17.19
N LYS A 137 -8.50 -0.69 -17.93
CA LYS A 137 -7.94 -0.66 -19.29
C LYS A 137 -6.48 -0.23 -19.32
N GLY A 138 -5.89 0.05 -18.13
CA GLY A 138 -4.51 0.51 -17.99
C GLY A 138 -4.30 2.02 -18.18
N LYS A 139 -5.38 2.81 -18.26
CA LYS A 139 -5.28 4.26 -18.34
C LYS A 139 -4.91 4.84 -16.98
N LEU A 140 -3.90 5.71 -16.96
CA LEU A 140 -3.47 6.41 -15.76
C LEU A 140 -4.54 7.43 -15.31
N ILE A 141 -4.95 7.34 -14.07
CA ILE A 141 -5.96 8.18 -13.41
C ILE A 141 -5.32 9.19 -12.47
N ALA A 142 -4.34 8.74 -11.70
CA ALA A 142 -3.53 9.60 -10.83
C ALA A 142 -2.14 9.02 -10.68
N ALA A 143 -1.16 9.87 -10.45
CA ALA A 143 0.19 9.49 -10.10
C ALA A 143 0.66 10.31 -8.90
N GLY A 144 1.42 9.71 -8.01
CA GLY A 144 1.94 10.41 -6.84
C GLY A 144 3.27 9.84 -6.36
N ASN A 145 3.94 10.60 -5.51
CA ASN A 145 5.16 10.17 -4.85
C ASN A 145 5.20 10.68 -3.41
N SER A 146 5.93 9.99 -2.58
CA SER A 146 6.09 10.29 -1.15
C SER A 146 7.48 9.90 -0.68
N ASN A 147 8.00 10.70 0.25
CA ASN A 147 9.14 10.33 1.07
C ASN A 147 8.64 9.83 2.43
N LEU A 148 9.11 8.68 2.84
CA LEU A 148 8.75 8.07 4.12
C LEU A 148 9.96 8.08 5.05
N LEU A 149 9.77 8.60 6.26
CA LEU A 149 10.76 8.49 7.34
C LEU A 149 10.66 7.12 7.99
N LYS A 150 11.76 6.39 8.03
CA LYS A 150 11.87 5.15 8.82
C LYS A 150 11.76 5.47 10.31
N THR A 151 10.91 4.76 11.04
CA THR A 151 10.70 4.92 12.47
C THR A 151 10.97 3.63 13.23
N ASN A 152 11.03 3.73 14.55
CA ASN A 152 11.05 2.56 15.45
C ASN A 152 9.66 2.24 16.02
N PHE A 153 8.62 2.98 15.61
CA PHE A 153 7.25 2.74 16.05
C PHE A 153 6.65 1.51 15.35
N ILE A 154 6.11 0.59 16.13
CA ILE A 154 5.50 -0.65 15.63
C ILE A 154 4.03 -0.66 16.03
N PRO A 155 3.11 -0.36 15.12
CA PRO A 155 1.67 -0.44 15.35
C PRO A 155 1.22 -1.87 15.71
N ASP A 156 0.13 -2.01 16.47
CA ASP A 156 -0.32 -3.33 16.93
C ASP A 156 -0.71 -4.27 15.79
N TYR A 157 -1.36 -3.77 14.75
CA TYR A 157 -1.67 -4.58 13.56
C TYR A 157 -0.41 -5.09 12.83
N VAL A 158 0.70 -4.35 12.89
CA VAL A 158 2.00 -4.81 12.34
C VAL A 158 2.58 -5.93 13.18
N LYS A 159 2.46 -5.84 14.52
CA LYS A 159 2.88 -6.92 15.43
C LYS A 159 2.10 -8.21 15.14
N VAL A 160 0.77 -8.10 15.01
CA VAL A 160 -0.09 -9.25 14.68
C VAL A 160 0.30 -9.87 13.34
N ALA A 161 0.49 -9.03 12.29
CA ALA A 161 0.92 -9.52 10.97
C ALA A 161 2.31 -10.19 11.02
N ASP A 162 3.24 -9.66 11.82
CA ASP A 162 4.57 -10.24 11.98
C ASP A 162 4.50 -11.61 12.68
N GLU A 163 3.68 -11.76 13.74
CA GLU A 163 3.44 -13.04 14.41
C GLU A 163 2.82 -14.05 13.45
N MET A 164 1.74 -13.70 12.74
CA MET A 164 1.13 -14.59 11.73
C MET A 164 2.12 -15.02 10.65
N SER A 165 3.11 -14.19 10.34
CA SER A 165 4.14 -14.52 9.34
C SER A 165 5.19 -15.51 9.86
N LYS A 166 5.35 -15.67 11.17
CA LYS A 166 6.33 -16.59 11.79
C LYS A 166 5.85 -18.04 11.79
N ASP A 167 4.54 -18.25 11.81
CA ASP A 167 3.92 -19.58 11.86
C ASP A 167 3.85 -20.24 10.46
N LYS A 168 4.43 -19.61 9.45
CA LYS A 168 4.39 -19.98 8.03
C LYS A 168 5.79 -20.30 7.49
#